data_6e5b5fd9f237b709b22cd1603a9bb834
#
_entry.id   6e5b5fd9f237b709b22cd1603a9bb834
#
_cell.length_a   1.000
_cell.length_b   1.000
_cell.length_c   1.000
_cell.angle_alpha   90.00
_cell.angle_beta   90.00
_cell.angle_gamma   90.00
#
_symmetry.space_group_name_H-M   'P 1'
#
loop_
_entity.id
_entity.type
_entity.pdbx_description
1 polymer ?
#
loop_
_entity_poly.entity_id
_entity_poly.type
_entity_poly.pdbx_seq_one_letter_code
_entity_poly.pdbx_strand_id
1 'polypeptide(L)'
;RVEDIQETVLSHLEETTPGIVIERRRYKTSELAEAVRKGEVEFFLGSSGFFVEMRPYGVRDIGTIVSRSFPDPNQCVAGVIFVRRDRADLKSISDLAGQTAISTDPRNFMTFQIGMGEIKKEGFNPDKFFRRIDFTNSVPTEVVRSVADGRADVGLLRACMLEAIEARNPHWQNLFRVIGEKKGPRADRLGCRYSTDMYPGWTFAVMPHTPPILTRHVAISLLSMRPEDTPSGFAVSFATNYASVN
;
A
#
# COMPACT_ATOMS: atom_id res chain seq x y z
N ARG A 1 9.81 -1.23 7.33
CA ARG A 1 9.73 -2.49 6.52
C ARG A 1 8.39 -3.15 6.81
N VAL A 2 7.78 -3.82 5.82
CA VAL A 2 6.50 -4.55 6.04
C VAL A 2 6.67 -5.67 7.05
N GLU A 3 7.82 -6.33 7.05
CA GLU A 3 8.17 -7.36 8.04
C GLU A 3 8.20 -6.82 9.47
N ASP A 4 8.75 -5.62 9.69
CA ASP A 4 8.79 -5.01 11.02
C ASP A 4 7.39 -4.73 11.58
N ILE A 5 6.45 -4.32 10.72
CA ILE A 5 5.04 -4.08 11.12
C ILE A 5 4.38 -5.38 11.54
N GLN A 6 4.51 -6.43 10.72
CA GLN A 6 3.88 -7.72 11.00
C GLN A 6 4.42 -8.36 12.28
N GLU A 7 5.73 -8.33 12.49
CA GLU A 7 6.37 -8.84 13.72
C GLU A 7 5.92 -8.04 14.94
N THR A 8 5.92 -6.70 14.87
CA THR A 8 5.48 -5.84 15.98
C THR A 8 4.04 -6.15 16.39
N VAL A 9 3.15 -6.30 15.42
CA VAL A 9 1.74 -6.61 15.70
C VAL A 9 1.58 -8.00 16.29
N LEU A 10 2.30 -8.99 15.78
CA LEU A 10 2.23 -10.37 16.31
C LEU A 10 2.72 -10.44 17.74
N SER A 11 3.89 -9.85 18.03
CA SER A 11 4.41 -9.80 19.40
C SER A 11 3.42 -9.16 20.36
N HIS A 12 2.80 -8.04 19.95
CA HIS A 12 1.79 -7.39 20.78
C HIS A 12 0.55 -8.27 21.01
N LEU A 13 0.07 -8.96 19.98
CA LEU A 13 -1.05 -9.89 20.11
C LEU A 13 -0.70 -11.05 21.05
N GLU A 14 0.45 -11.68 20.92
CA GLU A 14 0.92 -12.77 21.77
C GLU A 14 1.02 -12.34 23.24
N GLU A 15 1.53 -11.13 23.50
CA GLU A 15 1.66 -10.58 24.85
C GLU A 15 0.32 -10.22 25.49
N THR A 16 -0.65 -9.74 24.70
CA THR A 16 -1.89 -9.16 25.22
C THR A 16 -3.11 -10.06 25.10
N THR A 17 -2.97 -11.23 24.47
CA THR A 17 -4.06 -12.23 24.36
C THR A 17 -3.65 -13.58 24.98
N PRO A 18 -3.43 -13.64 26.30
CA PRO A 18 -2.99 -14.88 26.95
C PRO A 18 -4.03 -16.00 26.74
N GLY A 19 -3.54 -17.20 26.43
CA GLY A 19 -4.37 -18.37 26.15
C GLY A 19 -4.89 -18.47 24.72
N ILE A 20 -4.58 -17.52 23.86
CA ILE A 20 -4.83 -17.61 22.42
C ILE A 20 -3.53 -18.00 21.70
N VAL A 21 -3.58 -19.10 20.97
CA VAL A 21 -2.45 -19.53 20.12
C VAL A 21 -2.62 -18.90 18.74
N ILE A 22 -1.62 -18.11 18.31
CA ILE A 22 -1.64 -17.44 17.01
C ILE A 22 -0.76 -18.24 16.05
N GLU A 23 -1.36 -18.84 15.04
CA GLU A 23 -0.65 -19.47 13.94
C GLU A 23 -0.54 -18.47 12.78
N ARG A 24 0.68 -18.02 12.49
CA ARG A 24 0.94 -17.13 11.36
C ARG A 24 1.25 -17.88 10.10
N ARG A 25 0.54 -17.54 9.02
CA ARG A 25 0.83 -18.00 7.67
C ARG A 25 1.09 -16.82 6.75
N ARG A 26 2.11 -16.93 5.91
CA ARG A 26 2.41 -15.93 4.86
C ARG A 26 1.87 -16.41 3.54
N TYR A 27 1.17 -15.53 2.84
CA TYR A 27 0.54 -15.81 1.56
C TYR A 27 0.97 -14.76 0.52
N LYS A 28 1.07 -15.17 -0.73
CA LYS A 28 0.94 -14.23 -1.85
C LYS A 28 -0.51 -13.73 -1.93
N THR A 29 -0.75 -12.58 -2.55
CA THR A 29 -2.11 -11.99 -2.61
C THR A 29 -3.15 -12.95 -3.21
N SER A 30 -2.79 -13.70 -4.26
CA SER A 30 -3.68 -14.69 -4.88
C SER A 30 -4.00 -15.87 -3.97
N GLU A 31 -3.00 -16.35 -3.24
CA GLU A 31 -3.14 -17.46 -2.29
C GLU A 31 -4.00 -17.03 -1.08
N LEU A 32 -3.79 -15.81 -0.57
CA LEU A 32 -4.62 -15.26 0.50
C LEU A 32 -6.08 -15.12 0.06
N ALA A 33 -6.32 -14.64 -1.17
CA ALA A 33 -7.68 -14.55 -1.70
C ALA A 33 -8.38 -15.90 -1.74
N GLU A 34 -7.66 -16.97 -2.10
CA GLU A 34 -8.20 -18.32 -2.11
C GLU A 34 -8.46 -18.85 -0.68
N ALA A 35 -7.52 -18.61 0.25
CA ALA A 35 -7.69 -18.99 1.66
C ALA A 35 -8.90 -18.27 2.30
N VAL A 36 -9.11 -16.98 1.99
CA VAL A 36 -10.29 -16.22 2.42
C VAL A 36 -11.58 -16.82 1.85
N ARG A 37 -11.62 -17.14 0.55
CA ARG A 37 -12.81 -17.74 -0.10
C ARG A 37 -13.16 -19.10 0.49
N LYS A 38 -12.16 -19.89 0.88
CA LYS A 38 -12.33 -21.21 1.48
C LYS A 38 -12.58 -21.18 2.99
N GLY A 39 -12.44 -20.00 3.64
CA GLY A 39 -12.57 -19.89 5.10
C GLY A 39 -11.43 -20.56 5.86
N GLU A 40 -10.23 -20.61 5.30
CA GLU A 40 -9.04 -21.25 5.89
C GLU A 40 -8.27 -20.34 6.86
N VAL A 41 -8.72 -19.10 7.05
CA VAL A 41 -8.14 -18.11 7.96
C VAL A 41 -9.24 -17.48 8.80
N GLU A 42 -8.96 -17.14 10.04
CA GLU A 42 -9.85 -16.38 10.93
C GLU A 42 -9.66 -14.89 10.79
N PHE A 43 -8.41 -14.47 10.62
CA PHE A 43 -8.00 -13.09 10.48
C PHE A 43 -6.98 -12.96 9.34
N PHE A 44 -6.91 -11.79 8.75
CA PHE A 44 -5.79 -11.46 7.86
C PHE A 44 -5.38 -10.00 7.98
N LEU A 45 -4.11 -9.73 7.67
CA LEU A 45 -3.58 -8.41 7.46
C LEU A 45 -3.28 -8.24 5.97
N GLY A 46 -4.00 -7.33 5.32
CA GLY A 46 -3.85 -7.06 3.89
C GLY A 46 -3.89 -5.56 3.58
N SER A 47 -3.63 -5.20 2.33
CA SER A 47 -3.87 -3.82 1.90
C SER A 47 -5.35 -3.48 1.94
N SER A 48 -5.69 -2.19 2.07
CA SER A 48 -7.08 -1.74 2.00
C SER A 48 -7.78 -2.14 0.69
N GLY A 49 -7.05 -2.16 -0.43
CA GLY A 49 -7.58 -2.66 -1.70
C GLY A 49 -7.93 -4.15 -1.65
N PHE A 50 -7.05 -4.96 -1.07
CA PHE A 50 -7.35 -6.38 -0.86
C PHE A 50 -8.54 -6.59 0.08
N PHE A 51 -8.62 -5.83 1.18
CA PHE A 51 -9.78 -5.87 2.06
C PHE A 51 -11.08 -5.57 1.33
N VAL A 52 -11.10 -4.52 0.51
CA VAL A 52 -12.29 -4.15 -0.29
C VAL A 52 -12.65 -5.24 -1.30
N GLU A 53 -11.68 -5.86 -1.98
CA GLU A 53 -11.90 -7.02 -2.86
C GLU A 53 -12.55 -8.20 -2.12
N MET A 54 -12.21 -8.40 -0.85
CA MET A 54 -12.73 -9.52 -0.05
C MET A 54 -14.04 -9.23 0.68
N ARG A 55 -14.53 -7.99 0.73
CA ARG A 55 -15.82 -7.63 1.39
C ARG A 55 -17.03 -8.47 0.95
N PRO A 56 -17.19 -8.86 -0.32
CA PRO A 56 -18.30 -9.74 -0.73
C PRO A 56 -18.34 -11.10 -0.02
N TYR A 57 -17.23 -11.52 0.59
CA TYR A 57 -17.15 -12.77 1.37
C TYR A 57 -17.50 -12.56 2.87
N GLY A 58 -18.06 -11.41 3.23
CA GLY A 58 -18.52 -11.11 4.59
C GLY A 58 -17.41 -10.71 5.56
N VAL A 59 -16.19 -10.44 5.06
CA VAL A 59 -15.09 -9.96 5.92
C VAL A 59 -15.41 -8.57 6.45
N ARG A 60 -14.97 -8.31 7.69
CA ARG A 60 -15.11 -7.02 8.37
C ARG A 60 -13.74 -6.53 8.81
N ASP A 61 -13.50 -5.24 8.73
CA ASP A 61 -12.31 -4.63 9.31
C ASP A 61 -12.41 -4.58 10.83
N ILE A 62 -11.30 -4.74 11.50
CA ILE A 62 -11.13 -4.57 12.93
C ILE A 62 -10.03 -3.57 13.28
N GLY A 63 -9.37 -3.03 12.28
CA GLY A 63 -8.40 -1.96 12.44
C GLY A 63 -7.51 -1.74 11.23
N THR A 64 -6.94 -0.56 11.17
CA THR A 64 -6.00 -0.12 10.13
C THR A 64 -4.70 0.33 10.78
N ILE A 65 -3.57 -0.06 10.21
CA ILE A 65 -2.27 0.35 10.73
C ILE A 65 -2.05 1.83 10.47
N VAL A 66 -1.73 2.55 11.52
CA VAL A 66 -1.32 3.95 11.52
C VAL A 66 0.11 4.08 12.04
N SER A 67 0.72 5.25 11.86
CA SER A 67 2.05 5.55 12.40
C SER A 67 2.11 6.99 12.91
N ARG A 68 3.18 7.35 13.61
CA ARG A 68 3.41 8.74 14.03
C ARG A 68 3.37 9.73 12.86
N SER A 69 3.90 9.34 11.70
CA SER A 69 3.88 10.17 10.49
C SER A 69 2.50 10.20 9.81
N PHE A 70 1.70 9.14 10.00
CA PHE A 70 0.38 8.95 9.41
C PHE A 70 -0.63 8.52 10.47
N PRO A 71 -1.06 9.45 11.34
CA PRO A 71 -1.99 9.14 12.42
C PRO A 71 -3.44 9.00 11.94
N ASP A 72 -3.79 9.54 10.76
CA ASP A 72 -5.14 9.41 10.18
C ASP A 72 -5.26 8.06 9.46
N PRO A 73 -6.07 7.12 9.96
CA PRO A 73 -6.22 5.79 9.39
C PRO A 73 -6.78 5.79 7.96
N ASN A 74 -7.42 6.87 7.54
CA ASN A 74 -7.94 7.03 6.18
C ASN A 74 -6.88 7.54 5.19
N GLN A 75 -5.69 7.96 5.66
CA GLN A 75 -4.67 8.66 4.88
C GLN A 75 -3.26 8.12 5.17
N CYS A 76 -3.09 6.80 5.06
CA CYS A 76 -1.83 6.12 5.41
C CYS A 76 -0.96 5.77 4.22
N VAL A 77 -1.51 5.72 3.01
CA VAL A 77 -0.77 5.31 1.82
C VAL A 77 -1.14 6.13 0.60
N ALA A 78 -0.15 6.45 -0.22
CA ALA A 78 -0.30 7.09 -1.51
C ALA A 78 0.60 6.41 -2.55
N GLY A 79 0.34 6.64 -3.83
CA GLY A 79 1.16 6.22 -4.95
C GLY A 79 2.03 7.35 -5.48
N VAL A 80 3.16 7.00 -6.07
CA VAL A 80 4.02 7.90 -6.83
C VAL A 80 4.12 7.43 -8.27
N ILE A 81 3.88 8.34 -9.20
CA ILE A 81 4.06 8.16 -10.65
C ILE A 81 5.26 9.01 -11.04
N PHE A 82 6.28 8.41 -11.61
CA PHE A 82 7.52 9.11 -11.92
C PHE A 82 8.09 8.74 -13.27
N VAL A 83 8.83 9.66 -13.83
CA VAL A 83 9.54 9.55 -15.11
C VAL A 83 10.97 10.06 -14.96
N ARG A 84 11.83 9.80 -15.93
CA ARG A 84 13.13 10.48 -15.97
C ARG A 84 12.95 11.98 -16.17
N ARG A 85 13.75 12.78 -15.49
CA ARG A 85 13.67 14.24 -15.52
C ARG A 85 13.98 14.83 -16.90
N ASP A 86 14.82 14.16 -17.68
CA ASP A 86 15.20 14.58 -19.05
C ASP A 86 14.08 14.34 -20.09
N ARG A 87 13.02 13.57 -19.76
CA ARG A 87 11.82 13.45 -20.57
C ARG A 87 10.97 14.72 -20.46
N ALA A 88 11.40 15.77 -21.18
CA ALA A 88 10.75 17.09 -21.18
C ALA A 88 9.33 17.08 -21.79
N ASP A 89 9.01 16.05 -22.53
CA ASP A 89 7.72 15.74 -23.13
C ASP A 89 6.67 15.21 -22.13
N LEU A 90 7.09 14.62 -20.99
CA LEU A 90 6.20 14.00 -19.99
C LEU A 90 6.05 14.92 -18.76
N LYS A 91 5.06 15.82 -18.73
CA LYS A 91 4.86 16.80 -17.67
C LYS A 91 3.59 16.58 -16.85
N SER A 92 2.59 15.95 -17.42
CA SER A 92 1.27 15.71 -16.83
C SER A 92 0.86 14.25 -16.99
N ILE A 93 -0.22 13.83 -16.30
CA ILE A 93 -0.76 12.47 -16.45
C ILE A 93 -1.17 12.21 -17.90
N SER A 94 -1.79 13.18 -18.57
CA SER A 94 -2.21 13.03 -19.97
C SER A 94 -1.05 12.71 -20.93
N ASP A 95 0.16 13.23 -20.67
CA ASP A 95 1.34 12.99 -21.51
C ASP A 95 1.85 11.53 -21.38
N LEU A 96 1.42 10.80 -20.36
CA LEU A 96 1.81 9.41 -20.14
C LEU A 96 1.02 8.43 -21.02
N ALA A 97 -0.04 8.90 -21.69
CA ALA A 97 -0.85 8.04 -22.56
C ALA A 97 0.01 7.43 -23.69
N GLY A 98 -0.13 6.13 -23.91
CA GLY A 98 0.64 5.40 -24.92
C GLY A 98 2.12 5.14 -24.57
N GLN A 99 2.61 5.59 -23.42
CA GLN A 99 3.96 5.30 -22.94
C GLN A 99 4.07 3.86 -22.40
N THR A 100 5.31 3.40 -22.13
CA THR A 100 5.56 2.14 -21.42
C THR A 100 5.67 2.39 -19.94
N ALA A 101 4.97 1.59 -19.13
CA ALA A 101 4.99 1.68 -17.68
C ALA A 101 5.60 0.43 -17.03
N ILE A 102 6.07 0.59 -15.81
CA ILE A 102 6.56 -0.51 -14.99
C ILE A 102 6.13 -0.35 -13.53
N SER A 103 5.76 -1.45 -12.91
CA SER A 103 5.43 -1.51 -11.48
C SER A 103 5.87 -2.84 -10.87
N THR A 104 5.52 -3.10 -9.62
CA THR A 104 5.95 -4.31 -8.90
C THR A 104 5.11 -5.53 -9.23
N ASP A 105 3.77 -5.40 -9.18
CA ASP A 105 2.82 -6.49 -9.35
C ASP A 105 1.44 -5.91 -9.73
N PRO A 106 0.69 -6.53 -10.66
CA PRO A 106 -0.62 -6.01 -11.11
C PRO A 106 -1.69 -6.04 -10.01
N ARG A 107 -1.56 -6.90 -9.01
CA ARG A 107 -2.48 -6.99 -7.87
C ARG A 107 -2.03 -6.17 -6.67
N ASN A 108 -0.88 -5.52 -6.73
CA ASN A 108 -0.42 -4.70 -5.63
C ASN A 108 -1.18 -3.37 -5.59
N PHE A 109 -2.04 -3.21 -4.59
CA PHE A 109 -2.83 -2.00 -4.41
C PHE A 109 -1.93 -0.76 -4.27
N MET A 110 -0.93 -0.82 -3.38
CA MET A 110 -0.15 0.35 -2.96
C MET A 110 0.88 0.82 -3.99
N THR A 111 1.29 -0.04 -4.93
CA THR A 111 2.31 0.31 -5.94
C THR A 111 1.72 0.50 -7.33
N PHE A 112 0.64 -0.20 -7.65
CA PHE A 112 0.08 -0.19 -8.99
C PHE A 112 -1.37 0.32 -9.05
N GLN A 113 -2.30 -0.30 -8.31
CA GLN A 113 -3.72 -0.02 -8.49
C GLN A 113 -4.11 1.41 -8.13
N ILE A 114 -3.51 2.00 -7.06
CA ILE A 114 -3.77 3.41 -6.72
C ILE A 114 -3.25 4.38 -7.80
N GLY A 115 -2.15 4.05 -8.49
CA GLY A 115 -1.68 4.81 -9.64
C GLY A 115 -2.64 4.73 -10.82
N MET A 116 -3.18 3.54 -11.11
CA MET A 116 -4.20 3.34 -12.14
C MET A 116 -5.52 4.03 -11.76
N GLY A 117 -5.86 4.06 -10.47
CA GLY A 117 -6.98 4.83 -9.93
C GLY A 117 -6.86 6.33 -10.18
N GLU A 118 -5.67 6.91 -10.03
CA GLU A 118 -5.43 8.33 -10.35
C GLU A 118 -5.60 8.61 -11.85
N ILE A 119 -5.12 7.72 -12.73
CA ILE A 119 -5.33 7.79 -14.18
C ILE A 119 -6.83 7.77 -14.52
N LYS A 120 -7.60 6.88 -13.88
CA LYS A 120 -9.07 6.81 -14.04
C LYS A 120 -9.75 8.11 -13.59
N LYS A 121 -9.30 8.68 -12.47
CA LYS A 121 -9.82 9.93 -11.92
C LYS A 121 -9.59 11.13 -12.84
N GLU A 122 -8.47 11.14 -13.56
CA GLU A 122 -8.17 12.12 -14.60
C GLU A 122 -8.98 11.91 -15.90
N GLY A 123 -9.91 10.94 -15.93
CA GLY A 123 -10.83 10.69 -17.02
C GLY A 123 -10.35 9.71 -18.09
N PHE A 124 -9.22 9.05 -17.88
CA PHE A 124 -8.70 8.06 -18.83
C PHE A 124 -9.18 6.65 -18.50
N ASN A 125 -9.20 5.78 -19.51
CA ASN A 125 -9.42 4.35 -19.33
C ASN A 125 -8.09 3.67 -18.92
N PRO A 126 -7.95 3.18 -17.69
CA PRO A 126 -6.69 2.59 -17.20
C PRO A 126 -6.22 1.41 -18.05
N ASP A 127 -7.12 0.55 -18.52
CA ASP A 127 -6.79 -0.67 -19.27
C ASP A 127 -6.18 -0.39 -20.66
N LYS A 128 -6.36 0.82 -21.16
CA LYS A 128 -5.91 1.25 -22.51
C LYS A 128 -4.94 2.44 -22.45
N PHE A 129 -4.56 2.89 -21.27
CA PHE A 129 -3.82 4.12 -21.09
C PHE A 129 -2.35 3.96 -21.48
N PHE A 130 -1.69 2.94 -21.00
CA PHE A 130 -0.31 2.61 -21.36
C PHE A 130 -0.27 1.68 -22.56
N ARG A 131 0.73 1.83 -23.43
CA ARG A 131 0.99 0.91 -24.53
C ARG A 131 1.39 -0.48 -24.03
N ARG A 132 2.15 -0.54 -22.94
CA ARG A 132 2.61 -1.75 -22.27
C ARG A 132 2.86 -1.46 -20.80
N ILE A 133 2.60 -2.44 -19.96
CA ILE A 133 2.93 -2.42 -18.55
C ILE A 133 3.74 -3.65 -18.22
N ASP A 134 4.95 -3.45 -17.67
CA ASP A 134 5.82 -4.53 -17.22
C ASP A 134 5.78 -4.63 -15.69
N PHE A 135 6.06 -5.81 -15.14
CA PHE A 135 6.05 -6.06 -13.70
C PHE A 135 7.34 -6.75 -13.25
N THR A 136 7.84 -6.36 -12.08
CA THR A 136 9.13 -6.80 -11.54
C THR A 136 9.02 -7.94 -10.52
N ASN A 137 7.87 -8.62 -10.42
CA ASN A 137 7.62 -9.65 -9.42
C ASN A 137 7.97 -9.21 -7.99
N SER A 138 7.45 -8.03 -7.60
CA SER A 138 7.61 -7.45 -6.26
C SER A 138 9.01 -6.90 -5.93
N VAL A 139 9.81 -6.52 -6.92
CA VAL A 139 11.13 -5.90 -6.73
C VAL A 139 11.09 -4.39 -7.03
N PRO A 140 10.89 -3.50 -6.03
CA PRO A 140 10.73 -2.05 -6.26
C PRO A 140 11.98 -1.38 -6.84
N THR A 141 13.18 -1.83 -6.46
CA THR A 141 14.44 -1.25 -6.98
C THR A 141 14.57 -1.48 -8.49
N GLU A 142 14.04 -2.58 -9.01
CA GLU A 142 14.06 -2.86 -10.45
C GLU A 142 13.09 -1.95 -11.22
N VAL A 143 11.98 -1.50 -10.59
CA VAL A 143 11.11 -0.48 -11.18
C VAL A 143 11.90 0.81 -11.41
N VAL A 144 12.61 1.30 -10.38
CA VAL A 144 13.41 2.53 -10.46
C VAL A 144 14.54 2.37 -11.48
N ARG A 145 15.25 1.23 -11.45
CA ARG A 145 16.32 0.94 -12.40
C ARG A 145 15.83 0.94 -13.84
N SER A 146 14.68 0.31 -14.11
CA SER A 146 14.12 0.24 -15.46
C SER A 146 13.79 1.61 -16.04
N VAL A 147 13.30 2.52 -15.20
CA VAL A 147 13.06 3.91 -15.61
C VAL A 147 14.39 4.66 -15.78
N ALA A 148 15.34 4.47 -14.86
CA ALA A 148 16.68 5.09 -14.96
C ALA A 148 17.40 4.71 -16.26
N ASP A 149 17.34 3.44 -16.64
CA ASP A 149 17.98 2.87 -17.83
C ASP A 149 17.18 3.15 -19.12
N GLY A 150 15.98 3.77 -19.03
CA GLY A 150 15.12 4.03 -20.20
C GLY A 150 14.43 2.78 -20.77
N ARG A 151 14.39 1.67 -20.03
CA ARG A 151 13.67 0.43 -20.43
C ARG A 151 12.15 0.58 -20.27
N ALA A 152 11.72 1.49 -19.39
CA ALA A 152 10.34 1.95 -19.25
C ALA A 152 10.33 3.47 -19.13
N ASP A 153 9.26 4.09 -19.63
CA ASP A 153 9.07 5.55 -19.60
C ASP A 153 8.57 6.01 -18.24
N VAL A 154 7.68 5.22 -17.61
CA VAL A 154 6.93 5.57 -16.41
C VAL A 154 7.08 4.51 -15.35
N GLY A 155 7.40 4.91 -14.12
CA GLY A 155 7.41 4.04 -12.94
C GLY A 155 6.22 4.32 -12.02
N LEU A 156 5.62 3.26 -11.47
CA LEU A 156 4.57 3.34 -10.46
C LEU A 156 5.04 2.59 -9.21
N LEU A 157 5.08 3.31 -8.07
CA LEU A 157 5.45 2.76 -6.76
C LEU A 157 4.57 3.34 -5.65
N ARG A 158 4.70 2.81 -4.44
CA ARG A 158 4.18 3.45 -3.23
C ARG A 158 5.02 4.71 -2.93
N ALA A 159 4.37 5.76 -2.47
CA ALA A 159 5.04 6.96 -1.96
C ALA A 159 6.13 6.61 -0.94
N CYS A 160 7.18 7.42 -0.87
CA CYS A 160 8.41 7.26 -0.09
C CYS A 160 9.34 6.10 -0.54
N MET A 161 8.90 5.20 -1.40
CA MET A 161 9.79 4.15 -1.91
C MET A 161 10.82 4.71 -2.88
N LEU A 162 10.44 5.68 -3.70
CA LEU A 162 11.35 6.31 -4.66
C LEU A 162 12.52 6.97 -3.91
N GLU A 163 12.22 7.81 -2.92
CA GLU A 163 13.23 8.49 -2.11
C GLU A 163 14.13 7.51 -1.34
N ALA A 164 13.54 6.45 -0.78
CA ALA A 164 14.30 5.43 -0.06
C ALA A 164 15.26 4.67 -0.97
N ILE A 165 14.92 4.50 -2.24
CA ILE A 165 15.77 3.85 -3.25
C ILE A 165 16.83 4.85 -3.76
N GLU A 166 16.45 6.11 -4.04
CA GLU A 166 17.38 7.18 -4.42
C GLU A 166 18.48 7.38 -3.36
N ALA A 167 18.10 7.38 -2.07
CA ALA A 167 19.04 7.56 -0.96
C ALA A 167 20.14 6.48 -0.89
N ARG A 168 19.85 5.27 -1.38
CA ARG A 168 20.81 4.15 -1.43
C ARG A 168 21.62 4.12 -2.74
N ASN A 169 21.25 4.95 -3.70
CA ASN A 169 21.85 4.99 -5.04
C ASN A 169 22.12 6.45 -5.42
N PRO A 170 23.24 7.04 -4.98
CA PRO A 170 23.53 8.46 -5.17
C PRO A 170 23.47 8.95 -6.63
N HIS A 171 23.81 8.09 -7.58
CA HIS A 171 23.75 8.41 -9.01
C HIS A 171 22.33 8.51 -9.57
N TRP A 172 21.30 8.10 -8.82
CA TRP A 172 19.89 8.29 -9.17
C TRP A 172 19.28 9.53 -8.52
N GLN A 173 19.99 10.20 -7.62
CA GLN A 173 19.51 11.44 -7.02
C GLN A 173 19.22 12.47 -8.09
N ASN A 174 18.05 13.12 -8.00
CA ASN A 174 17.56 14.10 -8.95
C ASN A 174 17.36 13.59 -10.41
N LEU A 175 17.47 12.29 -10.65
CA LEU A 175 17.25 11.71 -11.98
C LEU A 175 15.77 11.68 -12.38
N PHE A 176 14.87 11.66 -11.39
CA PHE A 176 13.44 11.50 -11.63
C PHE A 176 12.64 12.76 -11.36
N ARG A 177 11.51 12.86 -12.03
CA ARG A 177 10.44 13.83 -11.79
C ARG A 177 9.15 13.08 -11.47
N VAL A 178 8.44 13.53 -10.44
CA VAL A 178 7.11 13.02 -10.10
C VAL A 178 6.07 13.75 -10.96
N ILE A 179 5.15 12.97 -11.53
CA ILE A 179 4.05 13.46 -12.34
C ILE A 179 2.80 13.59 -11.47
N GLY A 180 2.05 14.69 -11.61
CA GLY A 180 0.87 14.96 -10.79
C GLY A 180 1.20 15.13 -9.30
N GLU A 181 2.42 15.63 -8.99
CA GLU A 181 2.89 15.78 -7.61
C GLU A 181 1.93 16.60 -6.76
N LYS A 182 1.42 15.99 -5.70
CA LYS A 182 0.58 16.67 -4.70
C LYS A 182 1.46 17.47 -3.76
N LYS A 183 1.03 18.70 -3.42
CA LYS A 183 1.74 19.63 -2.53
C LYS A 183 0.86 20.06 -1.38
N GLY A 184 1.48 20.68 -0.37
CA GLY A 184 0.79 21.25 0.78
C GLY A 184 1.07 20.51 2.10
N PRO A 185 0.38 20.87 3.19
CA PRO A 185 0.72 20.40 4.55
C PRO A 185 0.74 18.89 4.74
N ARG A 186 0.02 18.14 3.89
CA ARG A 186 0.05 16.67 3.91
C ARG A 186 1.33 16.13 3.28
N ALA A 187 1.76 16.70 2.15
CA ALA A 187 3.02 16.36 1.51
C ALA A 187 4.21 16.68 2.41
N ASP A 188 4.17 17.82 3.09
CA ASP A 188 5.22 18.25 4.01
C ASP A 188 5.35 17.27 5.20
N ARG A 189 4.24 16.80 5.74
CA ARG A 189 4.24 15.77 6.81
C ARG A 189 4.75 14.41 6.33
N LEU A 190 4.43 14.04 5.09
CA LEU A 190 4.88 12.78 4.50
C LEU A 190 6.39 12.78 4.30
N GLY A 191 6.97 13.94 3.98
CA GLY A 191 8.39 14.10 3.72
C GLY A 191 8.89 13.38 2.47
N CYS A 192 7.98 12.98 1.58
CA CYS A 192 8.29 12.38 0.30
C CYS A 192 7.24 12.76 -0.77
N ARG A 193 7.62 12.62 -2.03
CA ARG A 193 6.77 12.97 -3.18
C ARG A 193 5.71 11.90 -3.44
N TYR A 194 4.50 12.32 -3.81
CA TYR A 194 3.42 11.42 -4.20
C TYR A 194 2.49 12.08 -5.23
N SER A 195 1.77 11.25 -5.99
CA SER A 195 0.94 11.64 -7.14
C SER A 195 -0.56 11.48 -6.91
N THR A 196 -0.97 10.55 -6.07
CA THR A 196 -2.37 10.12 -5.92
C THR A 196 -3.04 10.72 -4.70
N ASP A 197 -4.33 10.50 -4.54
CA ASP A 197 -4.94 10.67 -3.23
C ASP A 197 -4.33 9.71 -2.21
N MET A 198 -4.60 9.97 -0.93
CA MET A 198 -4.23 9.08 0.17
C MET A 198 -5.38 8.15 0.53
N TYR A 199 -5.05 6.92 0.88
CA TYR A 199 -5.96 5.83 1.16
C TYR A 199 -5.67 5.20 2.52
N PRO A 200 -6.63 4.45 3.11
CA PRO A 200 -6.36 3.58 4.25
C PRO A 200 -5.19 2.64 3.95
N GLY A 201 -4.39 2.35 4.96
CA GLY A 201 -3.20 1.52 4.84
C GLY A 201 -3.49 0.02 4.93
N TRP A 202 -2.62 -0.68 5.66
CA TRP A 202 -2.80 -2.10 5.96
C TRP A 202 -3.98 -2.28 6.91
N THR A 203 -4.91 -3.16 6.53
CA THR A 203 -6.16 -3.41 7.24
C THR A 203 -6.12 -4.79 7.87
N PHE A 204 -6.39 -4.84 9.17
CA PHE A 204 -6.76 -6.06 9.86
C PHE A 204 -8.22 -6.37 9.61
N ALA A 205 -8.47 -7.58 9.13
CA ALA A 205 -9.81 -8.05 8.84
C ALA A 205 -10.10 -9.38 9.52
N VAL A 206 -11.37 -9.60 9.84
CA VAL A 206 -11.89 -10.81 10.48
C VAL A 206 -12.90 -11.49 9.55
N MET A 207 -12.84 -12.80 9.52
CA MET A 207 -13.77 -13.64 8.75
C MET A 207 -15.11 -13.78 9.47
N PRO A 208 -16.24 -13.97 8.73
CA PRO A 208 -17.58 -14.06 9.33
C PRO A 208 -17.77 -15.30 10.22
N HIS A 209 -17.02 -16.36 10.01
CA HIS A 209 -17.07 -17.60 10.80
C HIS A 209 -16.25 -17.52 12.10
N THR A 210 -15.43 -16.49 12.28
CA THR A 210 -14.59 -16.33 13.49
C THR A 210 -15.46 -16.10 14.71
N PRO A 211 -15.25 -16.84 15.82
CA PRO A 211 -16.04 -16.65 17.04
C PRO A 211 -16.03 -15.21 17.54
N PRO A 212 -17.19 -14.63 17.92
CA PRO A 212 -17.27 -13.22 18.36
C PRO A 212 -16.37 -12.90 19.55
N ILE A 213 -16.21 -13.86 20.48
CA ILE A 213 -15.34 -13.66 21.65
C ILE A 213 -13.87 -13.52 21.23
N LEU A 214 -13.42 -14.31 20.26
CA LEU A 214 -12.07 -14.24 19.74
C LEU A 214 -11.85 -12.92 18.97
N THR A 215 -12.82 -12.53 18.13
CA THR A 215 -12.81 -11.25 17.42
C THR A 215 -12.67 -10.08 18.40
N ARG A 216 -13.43 -10.11 19.51
CA ARG A 216 -13.38 -9.07 20.53
C ARG A 216 -12.01 -8.97 21.19
N HIS A 217 -11.40 -10.10 21.60
CA HIS A 217 -10.09 -10.11 22.25
C HIS A 217 -9.01 -9.55 21.32
N VAL A 218 -8.97 -10.02 20.07
CA VAL A 218 -8.01 -9.55 19.05
C VAL A 218 -8.22 -8.06 18.76
N ALA A 219 -9.45 -7.60 18.60
CA ALA A 219 -9.74 -6.19 18.36
C ALA A 219 -9.31 -5.28 19.53
N ILE A 220 -9.60 -5.66 20.77
CA ILE A 220 -9.18 -4.92 21.97
C ILE A 220 -7.65 -4.84 22.02
N SER A 221 -6.98 -5.96 21.82
CA SER A 221 -5.52 -6.01 21.79
C SER A 221 -4.94 -5.08 20.73
N LEU A 222 -5.37 -5.21 19.47
CA LEU A 222 -4.88 -4.37 18.37
C LEU A 222 -5.11 -2.87 18.64
N LEU A 223 -6.29 -2.49 19.12
CA LEU A 223 -6.64 -1.09 19.37
C LEU A 223 -5.98 -0.53 20.63
N SER A 224 -5.41 -1.36 21.49
CA SER A 224 -4.61 -0.91 22.63
C SER A 224 -3.18 -0.51 22.24
N MET A 225 -2.73 -0.85 21.03
CA MET A 225 -1.41 -0.48 20.53
C MET A 225 -1.28 1.03 20.41
N ARG A 226 -0.21 1.60 20.97
CA ARG A 226 0.11 3.03 20.82
C ARG A 226 1.46 3.19 20.11
N PRO A 227 1.63 4.25 19.30
CA PRO A 227 2.89 4.46 18.56
C PRO A 227 4.12 4.59 19.45
N GLU A 228 3.93 5.08 20.68
CA GLU A 228 4.99 5.21 21.68
C GLU A 228 5.46 3.89 22.27
N ASP A 229 4.61 2.87 22.27
CA ASP A 229 4.89 1.55 22.85
C ASP A 229 5.55 0.59 21.84
N THR A 230 5.59 0.98 20.56
CA THR A 230 6.14 0.13 19.52
C THR A 230 7.48 0.67 18.99
N PRO A 231 8.50 -0.18 18.78
CA PRO A 231 9.80 0.25 18.25
C PRO A 231 9.69 0.96 16.90
N SER A 232 8.73 0.55 16.08
CA SER A 232 8.51 1.09 14.74
C SER A 232 7.58 2.32 14.72
N GLY A 233 7.00 2.73 15.87
CA GLY A 233 6.07 3.85 15.96
C GLY A 233 4.72 3.59 15.28
N PHE A 234 4.30 2.33 15.16
CA PHE A 234 3.01 1.91 14.61
C PHE A 234 1.96 1.69 15.70
N ALA A 235 0.71 1.89 15.33
CA ALA A 235 -0.48 1.57 16.12
C ALA A 235 -1.59 1.09 15.20
N VAL A 236 -2.73 0.74 15.78
CA VAL A 236 -3.94 0.36 15.05
C VAL A 236 -5.07 1.32 15.39
N SER A 237 -5.81 1.77 14.39
CA SER A 237 -6.98 2.62 14.52
C SER A 237 -8.04 2.20 13.52
N PHE A 238 -9.25 2.80 13.59
CA PHE A 238 -10.32 2.50 12.64
C PHE A 238 -10.27 3.43 11.43
N ALA A 239 -10.19 2.84 10.23
CA ALA A 239 -10.48 3.56 9.00
C ALA A 239 -11.99 3.56 8.73
N THR A 240 -12.51 4.67 8.22
CA THR A 240 -13.94 4.83 7.93
C THR A 240 -14.22 5.07 6.45
N ASN A 241 -13.20 5.37 5.65
CA ASN A 241 -13.35 5.77 4.26
C ASN A 241 -12.76 4.73 3.28
N TYR A 242 -13.32 3.52 3.29
CA TYR A 242 -13.00 2.52 2.27
C TYR A 242 -13.72 2.76 0.93
N ALA A 243 -14.68 3.66 0.86
CA ALA A 243 -15.36 4.00 -0.39
C ALA A 243 -14.40 4.62 -1.43
N SER A 244 -13.36 5.29 -0.98
CA SER A 244 -12.31 5.86 -1.84
C SER A 244 -11.41 4.81 -2.50
N VAL A 245 -11.49 3.55 -2.06
CA VAL A 245 -10.65 2.43 -2.53
C VAL A 245 -11.31 1.68 -3.71
N ASN A 246 -12.60 1.88 -3.95
CA ASN A 246 -13.38 1.23 -5.02
C ASN A 246 -13.13 1.81 -6.42
#